data_e5ad402f55abb012047bd714f77bd0ee
#
_entry.id   e5ad402f55abb012047bd714f77bd0ee
#
_cell.length_a   1.000
_cell.length_b   1.000
_cell.length_c   1.000
_cell.angle_alpha   90.00
_cell.angle_beta   90.00
_cell.angle_gamma   90.00
#
_symmetry.space_group_name_H-M   'P 1'
#
loop_
_entity.id
_entity.type
_entity.pdbx_description
1 polymer ?
#
loop_
_entity_poly.entity_id
_entity_poly.type
_entity_poly.pdbx_seq_one_letter_code
_entity_poly.pdbx_strand_id
1 'polypeptide(L)'
;MSRWIGPIVVAVIAAVAAWYGTLAATPTVIMDRAWMRLSEQAGYNKMTHTPLVTAERQTIVRPSPDLAYSICAFDLSKAPLEVMANAVPDHYWSLTVFDSVTDVAFVESDRDSKGRPIRIALATADQTVPRGVRKIVMPDGKGVALIRVLLNNRAEIGAVDAYRKQSFCRPLEG
;
A
#
# COMPACT_ATOMS: atom_id res chain seq x y z
N MET A 1 13.92 22.12 48.47
CA MET A 1 12.91 21.65 47.48
C MET A 1 13.01 22.35 46.12
N SER A 2 13.48 23.61 46.04
CA SER A 2 13.56 24.39 44.78
C SER A 2 14.58 23.86 43.73
N ARG A 3 15.66 23.20 44.13
CA ARG A 3 16.76 22.78 43.25
C ARG A 3 16.36 21.71 42.21
N TRP A 4 15.29 20.95 42.41
CA TRP A 4 14.83 19.88 41.57
C TRP A 4 13.74 20.31 40.57
N ILE A 5 13.13 21.48 40.77
CA ILE A 5 12.04 21.98 39.89
C ILE A 5 12.57 22.19 38.47
N GLY A 6 13.72 22.82 38.29
CA GLY A 6 14.32 23.06 36.99
C GLY A 6 14.57 21.77 36.18
N PRO A 7 15.33 20.79 36.76
CA PRO A 7 15.52 19.50 36.06
C PRO A 7 14.24 18.75 35.75
N ILE A 8 13.24 18.76 36.66
CA ILE A 8 11.95 18.11 36.43
C ILE A 8 11.20 18.76 35.24
N VAL A 9 11.14 20.10 35.19
CA VAL A 9 10.49 20.83 34.08
C VAL A 9 11.18 20.51 32.75
N VAL A 10 12.52 20.51 32.72
CA VAL A 10 13.27 20.13 31.50
C VAL A 10 12.97 18.69 31.10
N ALA A 11 12.95 17.75 32.06
CA ALA A 11 12.65 16.35 31.77
C ALA A 11 11.23 16.16 31.22
N VAL A 12 10.23 16.88 31.76
CA VAL A 12 8.86 16.83 31.24
C VAL A 12 8.78 17.41 29.82
N ILE A 13 9.42 18.53 29.55
CA ILE A 13 9.46 19.13 28.22
C ILE A 13 10.13 18.17 27.22
N ALA A 14 11.26 17.59 27.59
CA ALA A 14 11.96 16.64 26.76
C ALA A 14 11.13 15.37 26.48
N ALA A 15 10.41 14.85 27.49
CA ALA A 15 9.53 13.69 27.34
C ALA A 15 8.35 14.00 26.40
N VAL A 16 7.72 15.17 26.53
CA VAL A 16 6.64 15.61 25.66
C VAL A 16 7.13 15.78 24.23
N ALA A 17 8.27 16.44 24.03
CA ALA A 17 8.87 16.63 22.72
C ALA A 17 9.23 15.29 22.04
N ALA A 18 9.85 14.37 22.81
CA ALA A 18 10.16 13.02 22.33
C ALA A 18 8.91 12.22 21.96
N TRP A 19 7.86 12.32 22.76
CA TRP A 19 6.58 11.66 22.51
C TRP A 19 5.97 12.11 21.17
N TYR A 20 5.79 13.42 21.00
CA TYR A 20 5.21 13.95 19.75
C TYR A 20 6.12 13.73 18.53
N GLY A 21 7.44 13.85 18.72
CA GLY A 21 8.42 13.56 17.66
C GLY A 21 8.35 12.11 17.21
N THR A 22 8.23 11.15 18.14
CA THR A 22 8.07 9.73 17.83
C THR A 22 6.76 9.46 17.10
N LEU A 23 5.64 10.02 17.59
CA LEU A 23 4.34 9.86 16.92
C LEU A 23 4.37 10.38 15.48
N ALA A 24 4.94 11.54 15.24
CA ALA A 24 5.02 12.12 13.91
C ALA A 24 5.94 11.34 12.95
N ALA A 25 7.04 10.78 13.45
CA ALA A 25 7.99 10.03 12.63
C ALA A 25 7.57 8.58 12.34
N THR A 26 6.76 7.98 13.21
CA THR A 26 6.42 6.55 13.14
C THR A 26 5.81 6.12 11.80
N PRO A 27 4.82 6.82 11.22
CA PRO A 27 4.20 6.42 9.96
C PRO A 27 5.21 6.35 8.81
N THR A 28 6.04 7.38 8.67
CA THR A 28 7.09 7.47 7.64
C THR A 28 8.10 6.32 7.80
N VAL A 29 8.59 6.08 9.01
CA VAL A 29 9.58 5.00 9.27
C VAL A 29 8.99 3.63 8.96
N ILE A 30 7.72 3.39 9.30
CA ILE A 30 7.05 2.11 9.01
C ILE A 30 6.90 1.93 7.50
N MET A 31 6.44 2.96 6.79
CA MET A 31 6.24 2.89 5.34
C MET A 31 7.56 2.72 4.59
N ASP A 32 8.60 3.45 4.95
CA ASP A 32 9.94 3.31 4.34
C ASP A 32 10.47 1.89 4.49
N ARG A 33 10.34 1.30 5.67
CA ARG A 33 10.77 -0.09 5.90
C ARG A 33 9.94 -1.10 5.11
N ALA A 34 8.62 -0.91 5.04
CA ALA A 34 7.74 -1.76 4.25
C ALA A 34 8.09 -1.66 2.75
N TRP A 35 8.25 -0.44 2.27
CA TRP A 35 8.59 -0.13 0.88
C TRP A 35 9.94 -0.72 0.47
N MET A 36 10.99 -0.56 1.30
CA MET A 36 12.30 -1.18 1.07
C MET A 36 12.21 -2.71 0.98
N ARG A 37 11.57 -3.36 1.94
CA ARG A 37 11.43 -4.82 1.95
C ARG A 37 10.68 -5.36 0.73
N LEU A 38 9.60 -4.68 0.34
CA LEU A 38 8.80 -5.08 -0.82
C LEU A 38 9.59 -4.89 -2.11
N SER A 39 10.34 -3.80 -2.22
CA SER A 39 11.16 -3.52 -3.40
C SER A 39 12.35 -4.45 -3.55
N GLU A 40 12.99 -4.87 -2.46
CA GLU A 40 14.05 -5.87 -2.47
C GLU A 40 13.56 -7.24 -2.97
N GLN A 41 12.32 -7.61 -2.65
CA GLN A 41 11.74 -8.90 -3.04
C GLN A 41 11.26 -8.93 -4.50
N ALA A 42 10.72 -7.86 -4.99
CA ALA A 42 9.98 -7.83 -6.25
C ALA A 42 10.41 -6.74 -7.24
N GLY A 43 11.22 -5.79 -6.80
CA GLY A 43 11.51 -4.54 -7.53
C GLY A 43 10.39 -3.50 -7.39
N TYR A 44 10.62 -2.31 -7.93
CA TYR A 44 9.64 -1.25 -7.99
C TYR A 44 8.75 -1.35 -9.23
N ASN A 45 7.56 -0.76 -9.14
CA ASN A 45 6.66 -0.60 -10.28
C ASN A 45 6.26 -1.94 -10.91
N LYS A 46 6.24 -3.00 -10.09
CA LYS A 46 5.88 -4.35 -10.51
C LYS A 46 4.94 -5.00 -9.50
N MET A 47 3.85 -5.58 -10.01
CA MET A 47 2.89 -6.30 -9.18
C MET A 47 3.46 -7.66 -8.77
N THR A 48 3.41 -7.96 -7.48
CA THR A 48 3.79 -9.25 -6.90
C THR A 48 2.58 -9.89 -6.26
N HIS A 49 2.33 -11.15 -6.60
CA HIS A 49 1.22 -11.92 -6.07
C HIS A 49 1.76 -12.87 -4.99
N THR A 50 1.50 -12.55 -3.72
CA THR A 50 2.03 -13.35 -2.61
C THR A 50 1.28 -14.66 -2.47
N PRO A 51 1.96 -15.75 -2.05
CA PRO A 51 1.28 -16.98 -1.64
C PRO A 51 0.41 -16.72 -0.40
N LEU A 52 -0.53 -17.62 -0.12
CA LEU A 52 -1.33 -17.54 1.09
C LEU A 52 -0.45 -17.58 2.33
N VAL A 53 -0.83 -16.77 3.29
CA VAL A 53 -0.15 -16.68 4.58
C VAL A 53 -0.38 -17.96 5.37
N THR A 54 0.70 -18.51 5.94
CA THR A 54 0.65 -19.61 6.91
C THR A 54 1.27 -19.14 8.22
N ALA A 55 1.07 -19.90 9.30
CA ALA A 55 1.63 -19.57 10.61
C ALA A 55 3.16 -19.45 10.59
N GLU A 56 3.83 -20.21 9.69
CA GLU A 56 5.30 -20.20 9.55
C GLU A 56 5.80 -19.11 8.60
N ARG A 57 4.93 -18.55 7.75
CA ARG A 57 5.30 -17.55 6.72
C ARG A 57 4.47 -16.28 6.90
N GLN A 58 4.83 -15.50 7.89
CA GLN A 58 4.24 -14.19 8.13
C GLN A 58 5.27 -13.11 7.78
N THR A 59 5.19 -12.58 6.59
CA THR A 59 6.06 -11.47 6.12
C THR A 59 5.60 -10.11 6.59
N ILE A 60 4.34 -9.99 6.97
CA ILE A 60 3.70 -8.76 7.44
C ILE A 60 3.10 -9.03 8.82
N VAL A 61 3.05 -8.00 9.67
CA VAL A 61 2.44 -8.11 10.99
C VAL A 61 0.95 -8.38 10.88
N ARG A 62 0.52 -9.58 11.30
CA ARG A 62 -0.88 -10.04 11.33
C ARG A 62 -1.61 -10.00 9.98
N PRO A 63 -1.08 -10.59 8.92
CA PRO A 63 -1.84 -10.75 7.69
C PRO A 63 -3.01 -11.72 7.94
N SER A 64 -4.16 -11.43 7.31
CA SER A 64 -5.30 -12.35 7.42
C SER A 64 -5.03 -13.64 6.64
N PRO A 65 -5.28 -14.81 7.23
CA PRO A 65 -5.08 -16.09 6.55
C PRO A 65 -6.08 -16.33 5.40
N ASP A 66 -7.20 -15.62 5.40
CA ASP A 66 -8.29 -15.76 4.42
C ASP A 66 -8.22 -14.72 3.30
N LEU A 67 -7.16 -13.92 3.26
CA LEU A 67 -6.94 -12.93 2.23
C LEU A 67 -5.77 -13.31 1.32
N ALA A 68 -6.01 -13.24 0.01
CA ALA A 68 -4.96 -13.29 -1.00
C ALA A 68 -4.50 -11.85 -1.33
N TYR A 69 -3.20 -11.60 -1.26
CA TYR A 69 -2.61 -10.29 -1.45
C TYR A 69 -1.85 -10.19 -2.75
N SER A 70 -2.03 -9.05 -3.47
CA SER A 70 -1.12 -8.62 -4.53
C SER A 70 -0.63 -7.23 -4.22
N ILE A 71 0.67 -7.01 -4.31
CA ILE A 71 1.33 -5.82 -3.79
C ILE A 71 2.23 -5.23 -4.86
N CYS A 72 2.21 -3.92 -5.00
CA CYS A 72 3.14 -3.16 -5.82
C CYS A 72 3.74 -2.03 -5.01
N ALA A 73 5.02 -2.12 -4.67
CA ALA A 73 5.78 -0.97 -4.20
C ALA A 73 6.12 -0.11 -5.41
N PHE A 74 5.80 1.19 -5.37
CA PHE A 74 5.98 2.06 -6.52
C PHE A 74 6.86 3.27 -6.24
N ASP A 75 7.54 3.72 -7.30
CA ASP A 75 8.32 4.95 -7.37
C ASP A 75 8.00 5.65 -8.69
N LEU A 76 7.43 6.85 -8.59
CA LEU A 76 6.98 7.67 -9.72
C LEU A 76 8.04 8.67 -10.19
N SER A 77 9.26 8.60 -9.67
CA SER A 77 10.33 9.56 -9.99
C SER A 77 10.64 9.65 -11.49
N LYS A 78 10.39 8.59 -12.25
CA LYS A 78 10.70 8.52 -13.69
C LYS A 78 9.48 8.68 -14.59
N ALA A 79 8.33 8.13 -14.20
CA ALA A 79 7.12 8.14 -15.00
C ALA A 79 5.88 7.88 -14.13
N PRO A 80 4.69 8.30 -14.57
CA PRO A 80 3.42 7.85 -14.00
C PRO A 80 3.29 6.33 -14.08
N LEU A 81 2.47 5.76 -13.20
CA LEU A 81 2.28 4.33 -13.10
C LEU A 81 0.83 3.94 -13.33
N GLU A 82 0.61 2.96 -14.17
CA GLU A 82 -0.69 2.34 -14.31
C GLU A 82 -0.84 1.18 -13.34
N VAL A 83 -1.91 1.18 -12.55
CA VAL A 83 -2.32 0.07 -11.70
C VAL A 83 -3.68 -0.43 -12.14
N MET A 84 -3.76 -1.72 -12.42
CA MET A 84 -5.00 -2.40 -12.75
C MET A 84 -5.23 -3.55 -11.77
N ALA A 85 -6.37 -3.51 -11.08
CA ALA A 85 -6.90 -4.60 -10.30
C ALA A 85 -7.98 -5.30 -11.12
N ASN A 86 -7.73 -6.56 -11.49
CA ASN A 86 -8.71 -7.35 -12.23
C ASN A 86 -9.85 -7.79 -11.31
N ALA A 87 -11.04 -7.87 -11.87
CA ALA A 87 -12.21 -8.38 -11.16
C ALA A 87 -12.04 -9.86 -10.82
N VAL A 88 -12.43 -10.24 -9.62
CA VAL A 88 -12.48 -11.63 -9.18
C VAL A 88 -13.96 -11.99 -8.95
N PRO A 89 -14.59 -12.77 -9.84
CA PRO A 89 -16.00 -13.12 -9.71
C PRO A 89 -16.31 -13.82 -8.39
N ASP A 90 -17.50 -13.55 -7.84
CA ASP A 90 -18.04 -14.18 -6.63
C ASP A 90 -17.20 -14.00 -5.34
N HIS A 91 -16.22 -13.10 -5.37
CA HIS A 91 -15.37 -12.78 -4.24
C HIS A 91 -15.38 -11.28 -3.96
N TYR A 92 -15.30 -10.92 -2.66
CA TYR A 92 -14.97 -9.56 -2.28
C TYR A 92 -13.51 -9.27 -2.60
N TRP A 93 -13.24 -8.17 -3.28
CA TRP A 93 -11.89 -7.68 -3.53
C TRP A 93 -11.82 -6.16 -3.46
N SER A 94 -10.63 -5.63 -3.22
CA SER A 94 -10.41 -4.20 -3.15
C SER A 94 -9.01 -3.82 -3.59
N LEU A 95 -8.88 -2.63 -4.17
CA LEU A 95 -7.62 -1.95 -4.44
C LEU A 95 -7.50 -0.78 -3.47
N THR A 96 -6.41 -0.75 -2.72
CA THR A 96 -6.05 0.37 -1.83
C THR A 96 -4.67 0.87 -2.20
N VAL A 97 -4.49 2.18 -2.25
CA VAL A 97 -3.18 2.82 -2.48
C VAL A 97 -2.83 3.64 -1.25
N PHE A 98 -1.67 3.37 -0.70
CA PHE A 98 -1.07 4.08 0.42
C PHE A 98 0.07 4.96 -0.06
N ASP A 99 0.20 6.15 0.51
CA ASP A 99 1.32 7.05 0.27
C ASP A 99 2.55 6.73 1.16
N SER A 100 3.54 7.60 1.15
CA SER A 100 4.79 7.46 1.90
C SER A 100 4.65 7.62 3.42
N VAL A 101 3.49 8.09 3.90
CA VAL A 101 3.20 8.29 5.33
C VAL A 101 2.05 7.42 5.83
N THR A 102 1.72 6.35 5.10
CA THR A 102 0.64 5.39 5.40
C THR A 102 -0.78 5.90 5.19
N ASP A 103 -0.96 7.11 4.66
CA ASP A 103 -2.29 7.62 4.37
C ASP A 103 -2.89 6.93 3.15
N VAL A 104 -4.22 6.77 3.16
CA VAL A 104 -4.95 6.16 2.06
C VAL A 104 -5.23 7.22 0.99
N ALA A 105 -4.46 7.20 -0.08
CA ALA A 105 -4.66 8.09 -1.23
C ALA A 105 -5.83 7.63 -2.13
N PHE A 106 -6.11 6.34 -2.15
CA PHE A 106 -7.20 5.76 -2.94
C PHE A 106 -7.68 4.44 -2.36
N VAL A 107 -8.98 4.21 -2.39
CA VAL A 107 -9.58 2.91 -2.10
C VAL A 107 -10.84 2.72 -2.95
N GLU A 108 -10.99 1.54 -3.53
CA GLU A 108 -12.18 1.14 -4.27
C GLU A 108 -12.35 -0.39 -4.16
N SER A 109 -13.59 -0.86 -4.02
CA SER A 109 -13.93 -2.28 -3.88
C SER A 109 -14.70 -2.80 -5.09
N ASP A 110 -14.95 -4.11 -5.12
CA ASP A 110 -15.83 -4.78 -6.07
C ASP A 110 -17.23 -4.14 -6.11
N ARG A 111 -17.72 -3.68 -4.97
CA ARG A 111 -19.04 -3.02 -4.85
C ARG A 111 -19.05 -1.67 -5.52
N ASP A 112 -18.02 -0.87 -5.31
CA ASP A 112 -17.88 0.48 -5.89
C ASP A 112 -17.69 0.39 -7.40
N SER A 113 -16.87 -0.55 -7.87
CA SER A 113 -16.62 -0.81 -9.29
C SER A 113 -17.74 -1.59 -9.99
N LYS A 114 -18.74 -2.08 -9.22
CA LYS A 114 -19.82 -2.96 -9.71
C LYS A 114 -19.27 -4.23 -10.38
N GLY A 115 -18.27 -4.84 -9.75
CA GLY A 115 -17.60 -6.05 -10.24
C GLY A 115 -16.75 -5.85 -11.50
N ARG A 116 -16.50 -4.60 -11.91
CA ARG A 116 -15.61 -4.31 -13.06
C ARG A 116 -14.17 -4.10 -12.62
N PRO A 117 -13.17 -4.41 -13.46
CA PRO A 117 -11.78 -4.12 -13.16
C PRO A 117 -11.58 -2.63 -12.82
N ILE A 118 -10.79 -2.35 -11.80
CA ILE A 118 -10.40 -0.99 -11.41
C ILE A 118 -9.09 -0.65 -12.11
N ARG A 119 -9.06 0.48 -12.82
CA ARG A 119 -7.88 0.96 -13.55
C ARG A 119 -7.63 2.42 -13.20
N ILE A 120 -6.45 2.71 -12.66
CA ILE A 120 -6.03 4.03 -12.22
C ILE A 120 -4.61 4.34 -12.69
N ALA A 121 -4.30 5.61 -12.77
CA ALA A 121 -2.94 6.11 -12.97
C ALA A 121 -2.46 6.83 -11.71
N LEU A 122 -1.38 6.35 -11.12
CA LEU A 122 -0.67 7.02 -10.05
C LEU A 122 0.33 8.00 -10.66
N ALA A 123 0.31 9.24 -10.22
CA ALA A 123 1.19 10.27 -10.76
C ALA A 123 1.44 11.37 -9.73
N THR A 124 2.56 12.06 -9.83
CA THR A 124 2.80 13.30 -9.10
C THR A 124 1.95 14.44 -9.68
N ALA A 125 1.89 15.58 -9.02
CA ALA A 125 1.05 16.69 -9.45
C ALA A 125 1.44 17.22 -10.85
N ASP A 126 2.73 17.25 -11.13
CA ASP A 126 3.36 17.74 -12.38
C ASP A 126 3.34 16.74 -13.53
N GLN A 127 3.16 15.44 -13.24
CA GLN A 127 3.09 14.42 -14.27
C GLN A 127 1.74 14.39 -15.00
N THR A 128 1.79 14.20 -16.31
CA THR A 128 0.59 14.05 -17.15
C THR A 128 0.23 12.58 -17.32
N VAL A 129 -1.09 12.30 -17.42
CA VAL A 129 -1.61 10.96 -17.68
C VAL A 129 -2.50 10.99 -18.92
N PRO A 130 -2.67 9.87 -19.65
CA PRO A 130 -3.53 9.79 -20.80
C PRO A 130 -4.98 10.19 -20.48
N ARG A 131 -5.66 10.81 -21.43
CA ARG A 131 -7.08 11.17 -21.29
C ARG A 131 -7.94 9.92 -21.06
N GLY A 132 -8.90 10.03 -20.12
CA GLY A 132 -9.83 8.94 -19.82
C GLY A 132 -9.33 7.96 -18.74
N VAL A 133 -8.09 8.07 -18.27
CA VAL A 133 -7.59 7.32 -17.13
C VAL A 133 -7.74 8.17 -15.86
N ARG A 134 -8.29 7.59 -14.81
CA ARG A 134 -8.44 8.27 -13.50
C ARG A 134 -7.07 8.50 -12.87
N LYS A 135 -6.65 9.76 -12.78
CA LYS A 135 -5.40 10.17 -12.13
C LYS A 135 -5.60 10.21 -10.60
N ILE A 136 -4.72 9.54 -9.87
CA ILE A 136 -4.57 9.66 -8.42
C ILE A 136 -3.24 10.37 -8.15
N VAL A 137 -3.30 11.51 -7.48
CA VAL A 137 -2.10 12.31 -7.18
C VAL A 137 -1.43 11.76 -5.92
N MET A 138 -0.14 11.44 -6.06
CA MET A 138 0.72 10.93 -4.99
C MET A 138 1.71 12.04 -4.60
N PRO A 139 1.59 12.65 -3.40
CA PRO A 139 2.39 13.82 -3.02
C PRO A 139 3.91 13.58 -3.14
N ASP A 140 4.39 12.46 -2.59
CA ASP A 140 5.82 12.16 -2.51
C ASP A 140 6.30 11.21 -3.62
N GLY A 141 5.41 10.84 -4.55
CA GLY A 141 5.75 9.98 -5.66
C GLY A 141 6.11 8.53 -5.29
N LYS A 142 5.93 8.14 -4.03
CA LYS A 142 6.22 6.79 -3.52
C LYS A 142 5.05 6.25 -2.72
N GLY A 143 4.97 4.93 -2.65
CA GLY A 143 3.94 4.28 -1.84
C GLY A 143 3.76 2.81 -2.19
N VAL A 144 2.61 2.27 -1.79
CA VAL A 144 2.27 0.86 -1.99
C VAL A 144 0.83 0.75 -2.48
N ALA A 145 0.64 0.09 -3.62
CA ALA A 145 -0.67 -0.36 -4.07
C ALA A 145 -0.90 -1.79 -3.61
N LEU A 146 -2.03 -2.03 -2.98
CA LEU A 146 -2.40 -3.30 -2.36
C LEU A 146 -3.76 -3.77 -2.87
N ILE A 147 -3.79 -4.94 -3.51
CA ILE A 147 -5.02 -5.64 -3.86
C ILE A 147 -5.25 -6.74 -2.82
N ARG A 148 -6.46 -6.83 -2.31
CA ARG A 148 -6.89 -7.87 -1.39
C ARG A 148 -8.10 -8.60 -1.96
N VAL A 149 -8.07 -9.92 -1.93
CA VAL A 149 -9.19 -10.77 -2.32
C VAL A 149 -9.54 -11.66 -1.16
N LEU A 150 -10.80 -11.62 -0.72
CA LEU A 150 -11.30 -12.49 0.35
C LEU A 150 -11.63 -13.87 -0.25
N LEU A 151 -11.05 -14.90 0.33
CA LEU A 151 -11.35 -16.29 0.00
C LEU A 151 -12.51 -16.79 0.86
N ASN A 152 -13.54 -17.33 0.24
CA ASN A 152 -14.60 -18.01 0.96
C ASN A 152 -14.10 -19.36 1.53
N ASN A 153 -13.18 -19.99 0.79
CA ASN A 153 -12.45 -21.17 1.22
C ASN A 153 -11.00 -21.09 0.71
N ARG A 154 -10.01 -21.43 1.52
CA ARG A 154 -8.59 -21.43 1.15
C ARG A 154 -8.25 -22.33 -0.04
N ALA A 155 -9.03 -23.40 -0.27
CA ALA A 155 -8.87 -24.28 -1.42
C ALA A 155 -9.14 -23.58 -2.76
N GLU A 156 -9.87 -22.45 -2.77
CA GLU A 156 -10.21 -21.69 -3.98
C GLU A 156 -9.06 -20.85 -4.51
N ILE A 157 -7.91 -20.80 -3.82
CA ILE A 157 -6.77 -19.94 -4.20
C ILE A 157 -6.35 -20.15 -5.67
N GLY A 158 -6.41 -21.38 -6.18
CA GLY A 158 -6.06 -21.66 -7.59
C GLY A 158 -6.99 -20.96 -8.58
N ALA A 159 -8.30 -20.96 -8.32
CA ALA A 159 -9.29 -20.27 -9.13
C ALA A 159 -9.15 -18.75 -9.01
N VAL A 160 -8.99 -18.24 -7.79
CA VAL A 160 -8.76 -16.81 -7.52
C VAL A 160 -7.48 -16.32 -8.18
N ASP A 161 -6.40 -17.10 -8.15
CA ASP A 161 -5.12 -16.76 -8.78
C ASP A 161 -5.23 -16.59 -10.29
N ALA A 162 -6.12 -17.34 -10.96
CA ALA A 162 -6.33 -17.20 -12.41
C ALA A 162 -6.81 -15.79 -12.79
N TYR A 163 -7.57 -15.12 -11.91
CA TYR A 163 -8.02 -13.74 -12.10
C TYR A 163 -7.06 -12.73 -11.49
N ARG A 164 -6.63 -12.94 -10.24
CA ARG A 164 -5.78 -12.04 -9.48
C ARG A 164 -4.46 -11.77 -10.19
N LYS A 165 -3.83 -12.79 -10.78
CA LYS A 165 -2.55 -12.69 -11.49
C LYS A 165 -2.62 -11.92 -12.81
N GLN A 166 -3.80 -11.56 -13.27
CA GLN A 166 -3.98 -10.65 -14.41
C GLN A 166 -3.87 -9.17 -14.01
N SER A 167 -3.91 -8.89 -12.68
CA SER A 167 -3.66 -7.55 -12.16
C SER A 167 -2.21 -7.16 -12.37
N PHE A 168 -1.97 -5.90 -12.68
CA PHE A 168 -0.63 -5.41 -12.95
C PHE A 168 -0.37 -4.02 -12.39
N CYS A 169 0.91 -3.69 -12.32
CA CYS A 169 1.44 -2.41 -11.95
C CYS A 169 2.64 -2.18 -12.88
N ARG A 170 2.59 -1.13 -13.71
CA ARG A 170 3.60 -0.86 -14.72
C ARG A 170 3.71 0.62 -15.04
N PRO A 171 4.90 1.12 -15.42
CA PRO A 171 5.04 2.48 -15.91
C PRO A 171 4.09 2.74 -17.09
N LEU A 172 3.48 3.93 -17.11
CA LEU A 172 2.79 4.43 -18.30
C LEU A 172 3.84 4.88 -19.30
N GLU A 173 3.87 4.23 -20.45
CA GLU A 173 4.63 4.71 -21.60
C GLU A 173 3.93 5.94 -22.15
N GLY A 174 4.69 7.04 -22.29
CA GLY A 174 4.23 8.33 -22.80
C GLY A 174 4.03 8.32 -24.31
#